data_5f38dc39b01fa63773fa48f9c8ab7eca
#
_entry.id   5f38dc39b01fa63773fa48f9c8ab7eca
#
_cell.length_a   1.000
_cell.length_b   1.000
_cell.length_c   1.000
_cell.angle_alpha   90.00
_cell.angle_beta   90.00
_cell.angle_gamma   90.00
#
_symmetry.space_group_name_H-M   'P 1'
#
loop_
_entity.id
_entity.type
_entity.pdbx_description
1 polymer ?
#
loop_
_entity_poly.entity_id
_entity_poly.type
_entity_poly.pdbx_seq_one_letter_code
_entity_poly.pdbx_strand_id
1 'polypeptide(L)'
;MHKDSDLRDNGANPTRGNASLGVTQRPSRRQVLAATTLGAAAMVTPSLLGKSRATAQTEEVPVPNQNRELDGKTAFITGGARGIGLATAEELAKAGANIVLYDVASGTLPHVRYLIATEDDLEQAKARVEAIGVRCLTFKGDVRDRDMQLRAMKQAIDTFGSLDIAVANAGVSHAGTIEEVSSEEIGTLFEINVAGAVKTTQAAVEFMKPQGSGRIIFISSALGRMGNELFPIYTSTKWAMIGFAKSAALSYGQFNILCNTVAPGLVDTPFADNDYILSKMLPDAPNPTFQMVSEMSSSGNPLSVGHLEPIDVAKAVLFFAGSATDKVTGEVLDVSYGSLARSIA
;
A
#
# COMPACT_ATOMS: atom_id res chain seq x y z
N MET A 1 13.09 -68.67 8.52
CA MET A 1 12.84 -69.29 7.22
C MET A 1 12.92 -68.20 6.18
N HIS A 2 14.06 -68.19 5.54
CA HIS A 2 14.34 -68.27 4.12
C HIS A 2 13.84 -67.15 3.26
N LYS A 3 14.58 -66.46 2.38
CA LYS A 3 15.96 -66.54 1.81
C LYS A 3 16.06 -65.22 1.00
N ASP A 4 17.09 -64.48 1.09
CA ASP A 4 18.26 -64.28 0.21
C ASP A 4 18.06 -64.53 -1.28
N SER A 5 18.49 -63.53 -2.06
CA SER A 5 19.44 -63.59 -3.18
C SER A 5 19.35 -62.27 -3.96
N ASP A 6 20.35 -61.44 -3.95
CA ASP A 6 21.62 -61.44 -4.71
C ASP A 6 21.43 -61.49 -6.24
N LEU A 7 21.93 -60.49 -6.97
CA LEU A 7 23.14 -60.48 -7.79
C LEU A 7 23.11 -59.46 -8.94
N ARG A 8 24.11 -58.57 -8.91
CA ARG A 8 25.12 -58.24 -9.95
C ARG A 8 24.65 -57.48 -11.20
N ASP A 9 25.16 -56.30 -11.41
CA ASP A 9 26.48 -55.85 -11.92
C ASP A 9 26.68 -56.14 -13.42
N ASN A 10 27.01 -55.05 -14.12
CA ASN A 10 27.79 -54.83 -15.34
C ASN A 10 27.25 -53.62 -16.10
N GLY A 11 27.88 -52.47 -16.19
CA GLY A 11 29.25 -52.27 -16.67
C GLY A 11 29.21 -51.87 -18.14
N ALA A 12 29.47 -50.59 -18.41
CA ALA A 12 30.30 -50.10 -19.50
C ALA A 12 30.04 -48.61 -19.83
N ASN A 13 31.08 -47.87 -19.58
CA ASN A 13 31.31 -46.54 -20.17
C ASN A 13 31.95 -46.70 -21.56
N PRO A 14 31.67 -45.90 -22.55
CA PRO A 14 32.78 -45.31 -23.31
C PRO A 14 32.66 -43.80 -23.56
N THR A 15 33.65 -43.13 -23.07
CA THR A 15 34.52 -42.08 -23.66
C THR A 15 34.11 -41.37 -24.95
N ARG A 16 34.32 -40.03 -24.86
CA ARG A 16 34.87 -39.04 -25.80
C ARG A 16 33.95 -38.32 -26.77
N GLY A 17 34.05 -37.00 -26.68
CA GLY A 17 33.70 -36.04 -27.70
C GLY A 17 33.83 -34.62 -27.19
N ASN A 18 35.07 -34.09 -27.05
CA ASN A 18 35.34 -32.65 -26.93
C ASN A 18 34.90 -31.97 -28.22
N ALA A 19 33.98 -31.03 -28.13
CA ALA A 19 33.76 -30.01 -29.15
C ALA A 19 33.73 -28.66 -28.42
N SER A 20 34.83 -27.95 -28.54
CA SER A 20 34.99 -26.56 -28.17
C SER A 20 34.09 -25.68 -29.06
N LEU A 21 33.06 -25.12 -28.53
CA LEU A 21 32.31 -24.04 -29.18
C LEU A 21 32.69 -22.71 -28.53
N GLY A 22 33.13 -21.80 -29.39
CA GLY A 22 33.76 -20.53 -29.09
C GLY A 22 32.86 -19.62 -28.23
N VAL A 23 33.51 -19.04 -27.23
CA VAL A 23 33.00 -17.96 -26.42
C VAL A 23 32.97 -16.69 -27.26
N THR A 24 31.80 -16.29 -27.75
CA THR A 24 31.60 -14.94 -28.28
C THR A 24 31.51 -13.97 -27.11
N GLN A 25 32.54 -13.15 -26.96
CA GLN A 25 32.55 -12.04 -26.00
C GLN A 25 31.42 -11.06 -26.34
N ARG A 26 30.56 -10.77 -25.33
CA ARG A 26 29.61 -9.67 -25.39
C ARG A 26 30.38 -8.34 -25.24
N PRO A 27 30.13 -7.31 -26.08
CA PRO A 27 30.77 -6.01 -25.95
C PRO A 27 30.36 -5.29 -24.66
N SER A 28 31.31 -4.66 -24.01
CA SER A 28 31.12 -3.88 -22.79
C SER A 28 30.32 -2.60 -23.05
N ARG A 29 29.54 -2.16 -22.04
CA ARG A 29 28.64 -0.99 -22.05
C ARG A 29 29.30 0.38 -22.36
N ARG A 30 30.56 0.43 -22.77
CA ARG A 30 31.33 1.68 -23.04
C ARG A 30 31.48 2.06 -24.52
N GLN A 31 30.89 1.32 -25.47
CA GLN A 31 31.11 1.56 -26.90
C GLN A 31 29.87 1.99 -27.71
N VAL A 32 28.78 2.45 -27.05
CA VAL A 32 27.54 2.92 -27.77
C VAL A 32 27.33 4.44 -27.60
N LEU A 33 28.37 5.23 -27.30
CA LEU A 33 28.24 6.67 -27.19
C LEU A 33 29.29 7.37 -28.04
N ALA A 34 29.23 7.22 -29.36
CA ALA A 34 29.92 8.10 -30.28
C ALA A 34 29.33 7.91 -31.70
N ALA A 35 28.27 8.62 -32.05
CA ALA A 35 27.96 9.10 -33.40
C ALA A 35 26.57 9.78 -33.34
N THR A 36 26.55 11.10 -33.21
CA THR A 36 25.71 12.03 -34.00
C THR A 36 25.86 13.44 -33.41
N THR A 37 26.81 14.16 -33.91
CA THR A 37 26.82 15.62 -33.88
C THR A 37 27.24 16.09 -35.27
N LEU A 38 26.33 16.75 -35.96
CA LEU A 38 26.63 17.74 -37.00
C LEU A 38 25.31 18.38 -37.48
N GLY A 39 25.24 19.70 -37.26
CA GLY A 39 24.36 20.47 -38.14
C GLY A 39 23.66 21.68 -37.55
N ALA A 40 24.27 22.82 -37.73
CA ALA A 40 23.73 24.14 -38.01
C ALA A 40 23.60 25.13 -36.86
N ALA A 41 24.65 25.92 -36.67
CA ALA A 41 24.59 27.24 -36.04
C ALA A 41 23.99 28.26 -37.00
N ALA A 42 22.89 28.89 -36.63
CA ALA A 42 22.42 30.13 -37.25
C ALA A 42 22.66 31.28 -36.26
N MET A 43 23.56 32.18 -36.66
CA MET A 43 23.80 33.46 -35.96
C MET A 43 22.58 34.38 -36.21
N VAL A 44 22.03 34.91 -35.09
CA VAL A 44 21.15 36.07 -35.15
C VAL A 44 21.76 37.18 -34.28
N THR A 45 22.08 38.27 -34.91
CA THR A 45 22.61 39.51 -34.33
C THR A 45 21.59 40.22 -33.43
N PRO A 46 22.03 40.89 -32.33
CA PRO A 46 21.13 41.65 -31.49
C PRO A 46 20.88 43.05 -32.07
N SER A 47 19.63 43.39 -32.30
CA SER A 47 19.20 44.77 -32.54
C SER A 47 18.64 45.36 -31.27
N LEU A 48 19.25 46.42 -30.82
CA LEU A 48 18.78 47.31 -29.76
C LEU A 48 17.54 48.08 -30.25
N LEU A 49 16.43 48.10 -29.46
CA LEU A 49 15.63 49.31 -29.22
C LEU A 49 14.43 49.03 -28.29
N GLY A 50 14.32 49.89 -27.27
CA GLY A 50 13.00 50.37 -26.80
C GLY A 50 12.45 49.70 -25.53
N LYS A 51 12.64 50.43 -24.42
CA LYS A 51 11.96 50.28 -23.13
C LYS A 51 10.43 50.28 -23.28
N SER A 52 9.76 49.28 -22.72
CA SER A 52 8.51 49.47 -22.03
C SER A 52 8.32 48.37 -20.99
N ARG A 53 8.39 48.74 -19.72
CA ARG A 53 8.17 47.88 -18.57
C ARG A 53 6.65 47.83 -18.33
N ALA A 54 5.95 46.98 -19.07
CA ALA A 54 4.59 46.59 -18.71
C ALA A 54 4.71 45.50 -17.63
N THR A 55 4.25 45.81 -16.45
CA THR A 55 3.97 44.80 -15.39
C THR A 55 2.86 43.90 -15.93
N ALA A 56 3.25 42.77 -16.50
CA ALA A 56 2.31 41.70 -16.77
C ALA A 56 1.85 41.19 -15.38
N GLN A 57 0.64 41.54 -15.00
CA GLN A 57 -0.13 40.74 -14.06
C GLN A 57 -0.24 39.35 -14.73
N THR A 58 0.47 38.38 -14.19
CA THR A 58 0.20 36.99 -14.49
C THR A 58 -1.19 36.72 -13.92
N GLU A 59 -2.22 36.81 -14.76
CA GLU A 59 -3.47 36.11 -14.50
C GLU A 59 -3.06 34.66 -14.26
N GLU A 60 -3.27 34.18 -13.03
CA GLU A 60 -3.23 32.73 -12.75
C GLU A 60 -4.26 32.10 -13.68
N VAL A 61 -3.77 31.48 -14.75
CA VAL A 61 -4.59 30.61 -15.60
C VAL A 61 -5.16 29.57 -14.65
N PRO A 62 -6.48 29.44 -14.51
CA PRO A 62 -7.07 28.42 -13.67
C PRO A 62 -6.53 27.06 -14.15
N VAL A 63 -5.83 26.34 -13.29
CA VAL A 63 -5.38 24.99 -13.58
C VAL A 63 -6.62 24.19 -13.99
N PRO A 64 -6.67 23.58 -15.20
CA PRO A 64 -7.85 22.88 -15.63
C PRO A 64 -8.25 21.84 -14.58
N ASN A 65 -9.52 21.85 -14.24
CA ASN A 65 -10.22 20.97 -13.32
C ASN A 65 -9.55 19.59 -13.28
N GLN A 66 -8.80 19.32 -12.19
CA GLN A 66 -8.21 17.99 -11.99
C GLN A 66 -9.36 16.99 -12.08
N ASN A 67 -9.14 15.92 -12.81
CA ASN A 67 -10.14 14.89 -13.09
C ASN A 67 -10.80 14.42 -11.79
N ARG A 68 -11.92 15.02 -11.41
CA ARG A 68 -12.68 14.73 -10.19
C ARG A 68 -13.57 13.52 -10.42
N GLU A 69 -12.96 12.40 -10.79
CA GLU A 69 -13.67 11.17 -11.14
C GLU A 69 -14.49 10.55 -10.00
N LEU A 70 -14.27 11.00 -8.76
CA LEU A 70 -14.99 10.57 -7.56
C LEU A 70 -15.98 11.63 -7.04
N ASP A 71 -16.34 12.64 -7.84
CA ASP A 71 -17.34 13.63 -7.44
C ASP A 71 -18.66 12.95 -7.03
N GLY A 72 -19.19 13.36 -5.89
CA GLY A 72 -20.41 12.79 -5.31
C GLY A 72 -20.24 11.41 -4.67
N LYS A 73 -19.06 10.80 -4.73
CA LYS A 73 -18.75 9.54 -4.08
C LYS A 73 -18.42 9.75 -2.60
N THR A 74 -18.58 8.68 -1.81
CA THR A 74 -18.24 8.67 -0.38
C THR A 74 -17.27 7.53 -0.09
N ALA A 75 -16.14 7.86 0.55
CA ALA A 75 -15.13 6.92 0.96
C ALA A 75 -15.04 6.80 2.49
N PHE A 76 -15.17 5.60 3.02
CA PHE A 76 -14.97 5.24 4.42
C PHE A 76 -13.58 4.61 4.60
N ILE A 77 -12.76 5.18 5.47
CA ILE A 77 -11.35 4.78 5.63
C ILE A 77 -11.08 4.45 7.09
N THR A 78 -10.74 3.19 7.37
CA THR A 78 -10.30 2.76 8.71
C THR A 78 -8.82 3.04 8.92
N GLY A 79 -8.42 3.46 10.14
CA GLY A 79 -7.06 3.91 10.41
C GLY A 79 -6.75 5.21 9.64
N GLY A 80 -7.75 6.12 9.57
CA GLY A 80 -7.73 7.30 8.72
C GLY A 80 -7.00 8.51 9.32
N ALA A 81 -6.57 8.46 10.58
CA ALA A 81 -6.03 9.63 11.26
C ALA A 81 -4.59 9.99 10.83
N ARG A 82 -3.82 9.02 10.31
CA ARG A 82 -2.41 9.25 9.92
C ARG A 82 -1.90 8.25 8.88
N GLY A 83 -0.66 8.44 8.43
CA GLY A 83 0.05 7.51 7.54
C GLY A 83 -0.69 7.24 6.23
N ILE A 84 -0.75 5.95 5.83
CA ILE A 84 -1.39 5.52 4.57
C ILE A 84 -2.88 5.90 4.54
N GLY A 85 -3.59 5.76 5.67
CA GLY A 85 -5.03 6.09 5.73
C GLY A 85 -5.30 7.55 5.45
N LEU A 86 -4.54 8.47 6.06
CA LEU A 86 -4.67 9.91 5.82
C LEU A 86 -4.26 10.30 4.40
N ALA A 87 -3.13 9.78 3.88
CA ALA A 87 -2.73 10.04 2.50
C ALA A 87 -3.78 9.54 1.49
N THR A 88 -4.40 8.37 1.78
CA THR A 88 -5.51 7.84 0.99
C THR A 88 -6.72 8.77 1.03
N ALA A 89 -7.07 9.28 2.21
CA ALA A 89 -8.17 10.24 2.36
C ALA A 89 -7.93 11.50 1.53
N GLU A 90 -6.72 12.04 1.56
CA GLU A 90 -6.35 13.23 0.78
C GLU A 90 -6.40 12.98 -0.73
N GLU A 91 -5.90 11.83 -1.21
CA GLU A 91 -5.93 11.53 -2.66
C GLU A 91 -7.36 11.29 -3.17
N LEU A 92 -8.20 10.57 -2.40
CA LEU A 92 -9.61 10.40 -2.75
C LEU A 92 -10.39 11.73 -2.67
N ALA A 93 -10.06 12.59 -1.71
CA ALA A 93 -10.61 13.94 -1.60
C ALA A 93 -10.24 14.82 -2.80
N LYS A 94 -8.98 14.81 -3.25
CA LYS A 94 -8.52 15.51 -4.46
C LYS A 94 -9.28 15.03 -5.71
N ALA A 95 -9.63 13.74 -5.75
CA ALA A 95 -10.47 13.17 -6.81
C ALA A 95 -11.97 13.48 -6.64
N GLY A 96 -12.39 14.19 -5.58
CA GLY A 96 -13.74 14.70 -5.36
C GLY A 96 -14.59 13.93 -4.35
N ALA A 97 -14.10 12.84 -3.77
CA ALA A 97 -14.87 12.06 -2.81
C ALA A 97 -15.10 12.81 -1.48
N ASN A 98 -16.29 12.68 -0.90
CA ASN A 98 -16.51 12.96 0.52
C ASN A 98 -15.84 11.88 1.36
N ILE A 99 -15.25 12.26 2.48
CA ILE A 99 -14.41 11.38 3.29
C ILE A 99 -15.03 11.09 4.65
N VAL A 100 -14.90 9.85 5.08
CA VAL A 100 -15.21 9.41 6.44
C VAL A 100 -13.95 8.79 7.03
N LEU A 101 -13.37 9.45 8.02
CA LEU A 101 -12.22 8.96 8.77
C LEU A 101 -12.71 8.19 9.99
N TYR A 102 -12.38 6.92 10.06
CA TYR A 102 -12.69 6.06 11.21
C TYR A 102 -11.38 5.60 11.84
N ASP A 103 -11.13 5.95 13.09
CA ASP A 103 -9.91 5.62 13.80
C ASP A 103 -10.19 5.37 15.29
N VAL A 104 -9.42 4.48 15.93
CA VAL A 104 -9.53 4.25 17.36
C VAL A 104 -9.07 5.47 18.17
N ALA A 105 -8.11 6.21 17.66
CA ALA A 105 -7.63 7.50 18.16
C ALA A 105 -7.45 7.56 19.68
N SER A 106 -6.83 6.50 20.27
CA SER A 106 -6.67 6.35 21.72
C SER A 106 -5.24 6.60 22.23
N GLY A 107 -4.29 6.89 21.32
CA GLY A 107 -2.87 7.08 21.64
C GLY A 107 -2.14 5.79 21.95
N THR A 108 -2.79 4.83 22.62
CA THR A 108 -2.25 3.50 22.95
C THR A 108 -3.30 2.43 22.77
N LEU A 109 -2.86 1.19 22.58
CA LEU A 109 -3.71 -0.01 22.61
C LEU A 109 -3.03 -1.11 23.44
N PRO A 110 -3.79 -1.91 24.21
CA PRO A 110 -3.26 -3.10 24.87
C PRO A 110 -2.52 -3.99 23.87
N HIS A 111 -1.35 -4.50 24.28
CA HIS A 111 -0.51 -5.40 23.49
C HIS A 111 0.05 -4.82 22.18
N VAL A 112 -0.03 -3.49 21.97
CA VAL A 112 0.67 -2.74 20.93
C VAL A 112 1.78 -1.94 21.59
N ARG A 113 3.02 -2.14 21.15
CA ARG A 113 4.23 -1.65 21.84
C ARG A 113 4.69 -0.26 21.37
N TYR A 114 3.90 0.43 20.58
CA TYR A 114 4.19 1.78 20.08
C TYR A 114 2.93 2.64 20.10
N LEU A 115 3.13 3.95 20.02
CA LEU A 115 2.02 4.91 20.03
C LEU A 115 1.23 4.83 18.74
N ILE A 116 -0.10 4.82 18.87
CA ILE A 116 -1.04 4.92 17.76
C ILE A 116 -1.62 6.33 17.69
N ALA A 117 -2.51 6.59 16.72
CA ALA A 117 -3.14 7.90 16.54
C ALA A 117 -3.91 8.35 17.79
N THR A 118 -3.93 9.65 18.01
CA THR A 118 -4.66 10.34 19.07
C THR A 118 -5.92 11.02 18.51
N GLU A 119 -6.78 11.55 19.38
CA GLU A 119 -7.94 12.36 18.96
C GLU A 119 -7.49 13.63 18.22
N ASP A 120 -6.38 14.23 18.65
CA ASP A 120 -5.80 15.40 17.99
C ASP A 120 -5.33 15.08 16.56
N ASP A 121 -4.71 13.91 16.34
CA ASP A 121 -4.37 13.43 15.00
C ASP A 121 -5.62 13.30 14.11
N LEU A 122 -6.72 12.80 14.66
CA LEU A 122 -7.97 12.62 13.92
C LEU A 122 -8.61 13.97 13.55
N GLU A 123 -8.58 14.96 14.45
CA GLU A 123 -9.08 16.31 14.17
C GLU A 123 -8.19 17.04 13.15
N GLN A 124 -6.87 16.92 13.25
CA GLN A 124 -5.94 17.45 12.26
C GLN A 124 -6.14 16.81 10.89
N ALA A 125 -6.35 15.49 10.84
CA ALA A 125 -6.65 14.77 9.59
C ALA A 125 -7.94 15.30 8.93
N LYS A 126 -8.99 15.54 9.71
CA LYS A 126 -10.22 16.16 9.23
C LYS A 126 -9.95 17.54 8.62
N ALA A 127 -9.25 18.40 9.33
CA ALA A 127 -8.93 19.74 8.85
C ALA A 127 -8.15 19.72 7.51
N ARG A 128 -7.19 18.80 7.38
CA ARG A 128 -6.41 18.61 6.14
C ARG A 128 -7.29 18.16 4.97
N VAL A 129 -8.21 17.23 5.19
CA VAL A 129 -9.15 16.76 4.15
C VAL A 129 -10.13 17.89 3.75
N GLU A 130 -10.69 18.61 4.72
CA GLU A 130 -11.62 19.72 4.45
C GLU A 130 -10.94 20.89 3.71
N ALA A 131 -9.65 21.12 3.94
CA ALA A 131 -8.86 22.12 3.21
C ALA A 131 -8.73 21.81 1.70
N ILE A 132 -8.96 20.57 1.27
CA ILE A 132 -9.00 20.18 -0.14
C ILE A 132 -10.33 20.62 -0.81
N GLY A 133 -11.36 20.94 -0.03
CA GLY A 133 -12.64 21.43 -0.51
C GLY A 133 -13.74 20.37 -0.62
N VAL A 134 -13.61 19.24 0.08
CA VAL A 134 -14.65 18.22 0.22
C VAL A 134 -15.18 18.17 1.65
N ARG A 135 -16.30 17.48 1.87
CA ARG A 135 -16.84 17.27 3.22
C ARG A 135 -16.16 16.08 3.90
N CYS A 136 -15.90 16.20 5.21
CA CYS A 136 -15.27 15.15 6.00
C CYS A 136 -16.06 14.88 7.29
N LEU A 137 -16.31 13.61 7.59
CA LEU A 137 -16.79 13.14 8.90
C LEU A 137 -15.67 12.37 9.60
N THR A 138 -15.61 12.47 10.90
CA THR A 138 -14.72 11.71 11.76
C THR A 138 -15.49 10.86 12.75
N PHE A 139 -15.03 9.64 12.98
CA PHE A 139 -15.55 8.74 14.01
C PHE A 139 -14.41 8.12 14.80
N LYS A 140 -14.42 8.35 16.11
CA LYS A 140 -13.56 7.60 17.02
C LYS A 140 -14.19 6.24 17.26
N GLY A 141 -13.52 5.16 16.83
CA GLY A 141 -14.03 3.81 16.98
C GLY A 141 -13.00 2.72 16.68
N ASP A 142 -13.18 1.59 17.32
CA ASP A 142 -12.35 0.40 17.13
C ASP A 142 -12.90 -0.46 15.99
N VAL A 143 -12.04 -0.91 15.08
CA VAL A 143 -12.44 -1.78 13.95
C VAL A 143 -12.95 -3.15 14.42
N ARG A 144 -12.69 -3.53 15.66
CA ARG A 144 -13.24 -4.73 16.31
C ARG A 144 -14.73 -4.60 16.67
N ASP A 145 -15.29 -3.38 16.66
CA ASP A 145 -16.72 -3.11 16.88
C ASP A 145 -17.43 -2.91 15.53
N ARG A 146 -18.03 -3.98 15.01
CA ARG A 146 -18.80 -3.95 13.76
C ARG A 146 -20.00 -3.00 13.83
N ASP A 147 -20.70 -2.98 14.95
CA ASP A 147 -21.93 -2.19 15.08
C ASP A 147 -21.63 -0.69 15.11
N MET A 148 -20.47 -0.31 15.69
CA MET A 148 -20.00 1.07 15.62
C MET A 148 -19.64 1.48 14.19
N GLN A 149 -18.94 0.61 13.44
CA GLN A 149 -18.67 0.86 12.02
C GLN A 149 -19.96 1.00 11.21
N LEU A 150 -20.95 0.14 11.47
CA LEU A 150 -22.27 0.18 10.81
C LEU A 150 -22.98 1.53 11.06
N ARG A 151 -22.97 2.00 12.31
CA ARG A 151 -23.53 3.31 12.67
C ARG A 151 -22.81 4.46 11.97
N ALA A 152 -21.49 4.40 11.93
CA ALA A 152 -20.66 5.41 11.25
C ALA A 152 -20.93 5.46 9.73
N MET A 153 -21.02 4.29 9.07
CA MET A 153 -21.36 4.18 7.65
C MET A 153 -22.78 4.66 7.37
N LYS A 154 -23.74 4.31 8.23
CA LYS A 154 -25.11 4.82 8.10
C LYS A 154 -25.16 6.34 8.19
N GLN A 155 -24.48 6.94 9.16
CA GLN A 155 -24.42 8.39 9.28
C GLN A 155 -23.74 9.05 8.06
N ALA A 156 -22.73 8.41 7.49
CA ALA A 156 -22.10 8.86 6.25
C ALA A 156 -23.13 8.89 5.09
N ILE A 157 -23.93 7.84 4.94
CA ILE A 157 -24.97 7.76 3.91
C ILE A 157 -26.05 8.82 4.16
N ASP A 158 -26.52 8.97 5.40
CA ASP A 158 -27.51 10.00 5.77
C ASP A 158 -27.00 11.43 5.47
N THR A 159 -25.68 11.64 5.52
CA THR A 159 -25.05 12.96 5.30
C THR A 159 -24.67 13.19 3.84
N PHE A 160 -24.12 12.17 3.16
CA PHE A 160 -23.49 12.29 1.83
C PHE A 160 -24.29 11.63 0.72
N GLY A 161 -25.22 10.72 1.04
CA GLY A 161 -26.13 10.09 0.09
C GLY A 161 -25.76 8.67 -0.32
N SER A 162 -24.50 8.25 -0.19
CA SER A 162 -24.04 6.91 -0.60
C SER A 162 -22.84 6.44 0.25
N LEU A 163 -22.50 5.16 0.10
CA LEU A 163 -21.22 4.58 0.50
C LEU A 163 -20.62 3.86 -0.70
N ASP A 164 -19.66 4.46 -1.36
CA ASP A 164 -19.12 3.95 -2.63
C ASP A 164 -17.79 3.19 -2.45
N ILE A 165 -16.97 3.63 -1.50
CA ILE A 165 -15.62 3.10 -1.29
C ILE A 165 -15.46 2.80 0.20
N ALA A 166 -14.95 1.60 0.53
CA ALA A 166 -14.52 1.23 1.87
C ALA A 166 -13.05 0.79 1.82
N VAL A 167 -12.17 1.45 2.60
CA VAL A 167 -10.75 1.12 2.68
C VAL A 167 -10.47 0.49 4.04
N ALA A 168 -10.23 -0.81 4.04
CA ALA A 168 -9.81 -1.57 5.21
C ALA A 168 -8.28 -1.42 5.39
N ASN A 169 -7.90 -0.29 6.00
CA ASN A 169 -6.49 0.10 6.18
C ASN A 169 -6.01 -0.07 7.63
N ALA A 170 -6.88 0.06 8.62
CA ALA A 170 -6.48 -0.06 10.04
C ALA A 170 -5.69 -1.35 10.29
N GLY A 171 -4.58 -1.22 11.00
CA GLY A 171 -3.73 -2.35 11.33
C GLY A 171 -2.63 -1.99 12.30
N VAL A 172 -2.12 -3.01 12.97
CA VAL A 172 -1.00 -2.93 13.91
C VAL A 172 0.05 -3.98 13.58
N SER A 173 1.28 -3.79 14.07
CA SER A 173 2.41 -4.69 13.87
C SER A 173 3.03 -5.11 15.19
N HIS A 174 3.76 -6.21 15.13
CA HIS A 174 4.67 -6.66 16.17
C HIS A 174 5.95 -7.14 15.49
N ALA A 175 7.09 -6.71 16.02
CA ALA A 175 8.41 -7.18 15.60
C ALA A 175 9.04 -8.04 16.71
N GLY A 176 9.50 -9.21 16.36
CA GLY A 176 10.12 -10.18 17.26
C GLY A 176 10.11 -11.57 16.67
N THR A 177 10.92 -12.48 17.22
CA THR A 177 10.94 -13.88 16.80
C THR A 177 9.63 -14.58 17.21
N ILE A 178 9.39 -15.78 16.68
CA ILE A 178 8.16 -16.55 16.99
C ILE A 178 8.04 -16.80 18.49
N GLU A 179 9.15 -17.03 19.18
CA GLU A 179 9.21 -17.34 20.60
C GLU A 179 8.95 -16.11 21.48
N GLU A 180 9.17 -14.90 20.97
CA GLU A 180 8.98 -13.65 21.73
C GLU A 180 7.54 -13.15 21.74
N VAL A 181 6.67 -13.63 20.84
CA VAL A 181 5.30 -13.12 20.67
C VAL A 181 4.37 -13.81 21.65
N SER A 182 3.73 -13.05 22.54
CA SER A 182 2.73 -13.57 23.48
C SER A 182 1.41 -13.95 22.79
N SER A 183 0.62 -14.81 23.46
CA SER A 183 -0.71 -15.19 22.95
C SER A 183 -1.65 -13.99 22.82
N GLU A 184 -1.54 -13.03 23.72
CA GLU A 184 -2.33 -11.80 23.74
C GLU A 184 -1.95 -10.88 22.55
N GLU A 185 -0.66 -10.78 22.22
CA GLU A 185 -0.18 -10.03 21.07
C GLU A 185 -0.64 -10.71 19.76
N ILE A 186 -0.55 -12.04 19.67
CA ILE A 186 -1.08 -12.80 18.51
C ILE A 186 -2.58 -12.50 18.36
N GLY A 187 -3.36 -12.63 19.43
CA GLY A 187 -4.79 -12.34 19.45
C GLY A 187 -5.08 -10.91 18.96
N THR A 188 -4.37 -9.92 19.51
CA THR A 188 -4.54 -8.51 19.16
C THR A 188 -4.27 -8.24 17.66
N LEU A 189 -3.21 -8.82 17.09
CA LEU A 189 -2.89 -8.65 15.68
C LEU A 189 -3.99 -9.24 14.78
N PHE A 190 -4.45 -10.46 15.07
CA PHE A 190 -5.52 -11.09 14.29
C PHE A 190 -6.86 -10.38 14.44
N GLU A 191 -7.22 -9.96 15.66
CA GLU A 191 -8.46 -9.22 15.92
C GLU A 191 -8.52 -7.88 15.18
N ILE A 192 -7.41 -7.13 15.15
CA ILE A 192 -7.39 -5.83 14.48
C ILE A 192 -7.21 -6.00 12.97
N ASN A 193 -6.13 -6.70 12.54
CA ASN A 193 -5.75 -6.72 11.13
C ASN A 193 -6.69 -7.58 10.28
N VAL A 194 -7.16 -8.71 10.82
CA VAL A 194 -7.99 -9.67 10.06
C VAL A 194 -9.46 -9.50 10.40
N ALA A 195 -9.85 -9.73 11.65
CA ALA A 195 -11.26 -9.64 12.04
C ALA A 195 -11.80 -8.21 11.86
N GLY A 196 -10.98 -7.17 12.10
CA GLY A 196 -11.33 -5.77 11.83
C GLY A 196 -11.65 -5.54 10.35
N ALA A 197 -10.81 -6.02 9.42
CA ALA A 197 -11.07 -5.91 7.98
C ALA A 197 -12.32 -6.68 7.55
N VAL A 198 -12.55 -7.87 8.12
CA VAL A 198 -13.77 -8.65 7.90
C VAL A 198 -15.01 -7.86 8.36
N LYS A 199 -14.97 -7.28 9.56
CA LYS A 199 -16.08 -6.50 10.14
C LYS A 199 -16.34 -5.22 9.34
N THR A 200 -15.29 -4.55 8.85
CA THR A 200 -15.41 -3.41 7.92
C THR A 200 -16.14 -3.82 6.64
N THR A 201 -15.75 -4.96 6.06
CA THR A 201 -16.41 -5.52 4.87
C THR A 201 -17.86 -5.84 5.15
N GLN A 202 -18.15 -6.53 6.27
CA GLN A 202 -19.51 -6.88 6.67
C GLN A 202 -20.42 -5.65 6.85
N ALA A 203 -19.90 -4.58 7.45
CA ALA A 203 -20.65 -3.34 7.61
C ALA A 203 -20.88 -2.64 6.24
N ALA A 204 -19.87 -2.58 5.39
CA ALA A 204 -19.97 -1.92 4.08
C ALA A 204 -20.96 -2.61 3.14
N VAL A 205 -20.93 -3.95 3.06
CA VAL A 205 -21.79 -4.70 2.14
C VAL A 205 -23.27 -4.64 2.49
N GLU A 206 -23.64 -4.31 3.73
CA GLU A 206 -25.05 -4.07 4.09
C GLU A 206 -25.66 -2.92 3.30
N PHE A 207 -24.86 -1.92 2.98
CA PHE A 207 -25.26 -0.76 2.19
C PHE A 207 -24.96 -0.93 0.70
N MET A 208 -23.78 -1.47 0.37
CA MET A 208 -23.37 -1.61 -1.03
C MET A 208 -24.17 -2.64 -1.82
N LYS A 209 -24.68 -3.73 -1.17
CA LYS A 209 -25.52 -4.72 -1.85
C LYS A 209 -26.83 -4.14 -2.38
N PRO A 210 -27.69 -3.47 -1.56
CA PRO A 210 -28.90 -2.84 -2.08
C PRO A 210 -28.59 -1.68 -3.05
N GLN A 211 -27.42 -1.02 -2.92
CA GLN A 211 -26.95 0.00 -3.86
C GLN A 211 -26.57 -0.59 -5.23
N GLY A 212 -26.22 -1.88 -5.31
CA GLY A 212 -25.81 -2.56 -6.54
C GLY A 212 -24.43 -2.11 -7.05
N SER A 213 -23.60 -1.50 -6.19
CA SER A 213 -22.25 -1.07 -6.52
C SER A 213 -21.44 -0.81 -5.26
N GLY A 214 -20.11 -0.95 -5.36
CA GLY A 214 -19.18 -0.61 -4.28
C GLY A 214 -17.76 -1.03 -4.61
N ARG A 215 -16.81 -0.46 -3.86
CA ARG A 215 -15.40 -0.83 -3.93
C ARG A 215 -14.88 -1.05 -2.52
N ILE A 216 -14.29 -2.20 -2.27
CA ILE A 216 -13.65 -2.52 -0.99
C ILE A 216 -12.17 -2.75 -1.28
N ILE A 217 -11.33 -1.93 -0.67
CA ILE A 217 -9.90 -1.94 -0.92
C ILE A 217 -9.20 -2.30 0.40
N PHE A 218 -8.39 -3.35 0.36
CA PHE A 218 -7.66 -3.85 1.52
C PHE A 218 -6.21 -3.39 1.47
N ILE A 219 -5.67 -2.90 2.58
CA ILE A 219 -4.25 -2.59 2.69
C ILE A 219 -3.54 -3.76 3.37
N SER A 220 -2.95 -4.63 2.54
CA SER A 220 -2.13 -5.73 3.01
C SER A 220 -0.67 -5.27 3.24
N SER A 221 0.30 -5.98 2.71
CA SER A 221 1.73 -5.70 2.77
C SER A 221 2.46 -6.57 1.75
N ALA A 222 3.66 -6.20 1.34
CA ALA A 222 4.60 -7.11 0.68
C ALA A 222 4.82 -8.39 1.51
N LEU A 223 4.77 -8.28 2.85
CA LEU A 223 4.82 -9.42 3.76
C LEU A 223 3.56 -10.31 3.70
N GLY A 224 2.50 -9.89 3.06
CA GLY A 224 1.38 -10.76 2.68
C GLY A 224 1.66 -11.69 1.51
N ARG A 225 2.87 -11.62 0.92
CA ARG A 225 3.30 -12.41 -0.25
C ARG A 225 4.66 -13.08 -0.08
N MET A 226 5.33 -12.83 1.03
CA MET A 226 6.61 -13.43 1.38
C MET A 226 6.69 -13.66 2.88
N GLY A 227 7.56 -14.56 3.33
CA GLY A 227 7.88 -14.74 4.75
C GLY A 227 8.79 -13.65 5.27
N ASN A 228 8.78 -13.44 6.59
CA ASN A 228 9.72 -12.57 7.27
C ASN A 228 9.97 -13.07 8.70
N GLU A 229 11.22 -13.23 9.08
CA GLU A 229 11.61 -13.78 10.38
C GLU A 229 11.35 -12.84 11.55
N LEU A 230 11.39 -11.53 11.30
CA LEU A 230 11.18 -10.51 12.33
C LEU A 230 9.71 -10.15 12.53
N PHE A 231 8.85 -10.42 11.55
CA PHE A 231 7.42 -10.08 11.59
C PHE A 231 6.51 -11.30 11.37
N PRO A 232 6.73 -12.46 12.02
CA PRO A 232 6.06 -13.71 11.65
C PRO A 232 4.53 -13.64 11.79
N ILE A 233 4.02 -13.07 12.88
CA ILE A 233 2.58 -12.96 13.12
C ILE A 233 1.94 -11.89 12.25
N TYR A 234 2.59 -10.72 12.11
CA TYR A 234 2.12 -9.68 11.18
C TYR A 234 2.02 -10.22 9.75
N THR A 235 3.06 -10.90 9.27
CA THR A 235 3.08 -11.62 7.99
C THR A 235 1.86 -12.52 7.83
N SER A 236 1.58 -13.36 8.84
CA SER A 236 0.43 -14.27 8.82
C SER A 236 -0.90 -13.52 8.69
N THR A 237 -1.06 -12.38 9.39
CA THR A 237 -2.28 -11.56 9.25
C THR A 237 -2.44 -10.96 7.85
N LYS A 238 -1.33 -10.57 7.21
CA LYS A 238 -1.35 -9.96 5.87
C LYS A 238 -1.59 -10.99 4.76
N TRP A 239 -1.12 -12.23 4.91
CA TRP A 239 -1.52 -13.36 4.06
C TRP A 239 -3.01 -13.69 4.21
N ALA A 240 -3.51 -13.74 5.44
CA ALA A 240 -4.93 -13.99 5.72
C ALA A 240 -5.83 -12.94 5.07
N MET A 241 -5.42 -11.67 5.09
CA MET A 241 -6.15 -10.56 4.47
C MET A 241 -6.25 -10.73 2.94
N ILE A 242 -5.18 -11.13 2.25
CA ILE A 242 -5.21 -11.39 0.80
C ILE A 242 -6.18 -12.55 0.48
N GLY A 243 -6.12 -13.63 1.25
CA GLY A 243 -7.05 -14.76 1.08
C GLY A 243 -8.51 -14.35 1.29
N PHE A 244 -8.77 -13.53 2.31
CA PHE A 244 -10.10 -13.00 2.57
C PHE A 244 -10.59 -12.06 1.44
N ALA A 245 -9.73 -11.16 0.95
CA ALA A 245 -10.08 -10.25 -0.15
C ALA A 245 -10.49 -11.00 -1.42
N LYS A 246 -9.79 -12.07 -1.79
CA LYS A 246 -10.14 -12.93 -2.93
C LYS A 246 -11.50 -13.61 -2.72
N SER A 247 -11.77 -14.11 -1.52
CA SER A 247 -13.06 -14.72 -1.17
C SER A 247 -14.20 -13.70 -1.20
N ALA A 248 -13.95 -12.48 -0.73
CA ALA A 248 -14.91 -11.37 -0.80
C ALA A 248 -15.22 -10.98 -2.25
N ALA A 249 -14.21 -10.94 -3.14
CA ALA A 249 -14.41 -10.68 -4.56
C ALA A 249 -15.38 -11.69 -5.21
N LEU A 250 -15.21 -12.99 -4.92
CA LEU A 250 -16.10 -14.04 -5.39
C LEU A 250 -17.52 -13.92 -4.81
N SER A 251 -17.63 -13.56 -3.54
CA SER A 251 -18.91 -13.48 -2.84
C SER A 251 -19.76 -12.28 -3.31
N TYR A 252 -19.10 -11.15 -3.60
CA TYR A 252 -19.79 -9.88 -3.80
C TYR A 252 -19.79 -9.37 -5.24
N GLY A 253 -19.03 -10.00 -6.15
CA GLY A 253 -18.98 -9.61 -7.56
C GLY A 253 -20.36 -9.59 -8.24
N GLN A 254 -21.27 -10.51 -7.87
CA GLN A 254 -22.66 -10.55 -8.37
C GLN A 254 -23.47 -9.28 -8.02
N PHE A 255 -23.06 -8.52 -7.00
CA PHE A 255 -23.65 -7.25 -6.58
C PHE A 255 -22.89 -6.04 -7.15
N ASN A 256 -21.98 -6.25 -8.10
CA ASN A 256 -21.10 -5.22 -8.65
C ASN A 256 -20.25 -4.52 -7.55
N ILE A 257 -19.85 -5.28 -6.52
CA ILE A 257 -18.93 -4.83 -5.48
C ILE A 257 -17.57 -5.44 -5.79
N LEU A 258 -16.57 -4.58 -6.06
CA LEU A 258 -15.23 -4.98 -6.41
C LEU A 258 -14.33 -4.96 -5.16
N CYS A 259 -13.60 -6.05 -4.95
CA CYS A 259 -12.74 -6.24 -3.78
C CYS A 259 -11.29 -6.45 -4.25
N ASN A 260 -10.41 -5.51 -3.97
CA ASN A 260 -9.00 -5.58 -4.38
C ASN A 260 -8.07 -5.25 -3.21
N THR A 261 -6.80 -5.57 -3.37
CA THR A 261 -5.78 -5.41 -2.32
C THR A 261 -4.61 -4.59 -2.85
N VAL A 262 -4.13 -3.65 -2.05
CA VAL A 262 -2.83 -3.00 -2.23
C VAL A 262 -1.86 -3.63 -1.23
N ALA A 263 -0.66 -4.00 -1.70
CA ALA A 263 0.38 -4.64 -0.89
C ALA A 263 1.65 -3.76 -0.88
N PRO A 264 1.76 -2.82 0.09
CA PRO A 264 2.91 -1.92 0.19
C PRO A 264 4.18 -2.63 0.68
N GLY A 265 5.35 -2.13 0.25
CA GLY A 265 6.64 -2.37 0.89
C GLY A 265 6.79 -1.59 2.21
N LEU A 266 8.02 -1.25 2.57
CA LEU A 266 8.30 -0.35 3.69
C LEU A 266 7.79 1.06 3.34
N VAL A 267 6.98 1.66 4.22
CA VAL A 267 6.39 3.00 4.02
C VAL A 267 6.81 3.90 5.18
N ASP A 268 7.24 5.12 4.88
CA ASP A 268 7.59 6.12 5.89
C ASP A 268 6.33 6.61 6.63
N THR A 269 6.10 6.02 7.78
CA THR A 269 4.94 6.30 8.63
C THR A 269 5.28 6.02 10.08
N PRO A 270 4.56 6.60 11.05
CA PRO A 270 4.74 6.26 12.47
C PRO A 270 4.49 4.77 12.80
N PHE A 271 3.90 4.02 11.89
CA PHE A 271 3.75 2.56 12.02
C PHE A 271 5.11 1.83 11.89
N ALA A 272 6.00 2.33 11.01
CA ALA A 272 7.33 1.76 10.78
C ALA A 272 8.44 2.58 11.47
N ASP A 273 8.28 3.90 11.54
CA ASP A 273 9.20 4.82 12.20
C ASP A 273 8.79 5.03 13.67
N ASN A 274 9.19 4.10 14.50
CA ASN A 274 9.04 4.19 15.95
C ASN A 274 10.14 3.35 16.65
N ASP A 275 10.49 3.76 17.87
CA ASP A 275 11.62 3.18 18.61
C ASP A 275 11.51 1.66 18.76
N TYR A 276 10.30 1.13 18.97
CA TYR A 276 10.10 -0.30 19.12
C TYR A 276 10.46 -1.08 17.87
N ILE A 277 9.92 -0.70 16.71
CA ILE A 277 10.18 -1.37 15.43
C ILE A 277 11.64 -1.18 15.02
N LEU A 278 12.15 0.05 15.12
CA LEU A 278 13.53 0.38 14.74
C LEU A 278 14.56 -0.39 15.57
N SER A 279 14.36 -0.50 16.89
CA SER A 279 15.26 -1.28 17.76
C SER A 279 15.28 -2.78 17.44
N LYS A 280 14.18 -3.32 16.91
CA LYS A 280 14.11 -4.71 16.47
C LYS A 280 14.73 -4.93 15.09
N MET A 281 14.59 -3.96 14.19
CA MET A 281 15.20 -4.01 12.85
C MET A 281 16.71 -3.78 12.84
N LEU A 282 17.20 -2.99 13.79
CA LEU A 282 18.61 -2.59 13.91
C LEU A 282 19.12 -2.79 15.35
N PRO A 283 19.15 -4.05 15.86
CA PRO A 283 19.43 -4.33 17.27
C PRO A 283 20.84 -3.90 17.73
N ASP A 284 21.80 -3.83 16.81
CA ASP A 284 23.19 -3.46 17.10
C ASP A 284 23.43 -1.94 16.96
N ALA A 285 22.45 -1.17 16.47
CA ALA A 285 22.59 0.27 16.33
C ALA A 285 22.29 0.96 17.67
N PRO A 286 23.18 1.82 18.19
CA PRO A 286 22.94 2.50 19.48
C PRO A 286 21.78 3.51 19.42
N ASN A 287 21.50 4.08 18.25
CA ASN A 287 20.39 4.99 17.98
C ASN A 287 19.81 4.65 16.60
N PRO A 288 18.95 3.62 16.48
CA PRO A 288 18.41 3.21 15.21
C PRO A 288 17.45 4.29 14.67
N THR A 289 17.55 4.57 13.36
CA THR A 289 16.68 5.53 12.67
C THR A 289 16.01 4.89 11.48
N PHE A 290 14.86 5.43 11.07
CA PHE A 290 14.16 4.98 9.88
C PHE A 290 15.03 5.13 8.61
N GLN A 291 15.84 6.18 8.55
CA GLN A 291 16.77 6.40 7.44
C GLN A 291 17.78 5.23 7.29
N MET A 292 18.33 4.72 8.40
CA MET A 292 19.23 3.56 8.36
C MET A 292 18.52 2.30 7.84
N VAL A 293 17.28 2.07 8.26
CA VAL A 293 16.44 0.96 7.75
C VAL A 293 16.18 1.12 6.25
N SER A 294 15.85 2.32 5.81
CA SER A 294 15.64 2.65 4.40
C SER A 294 16.89 2.40 3.55
N GLU A 295 18.05 2.85 4.00
CA GLU A 295 19.32 2.64 3.30
C GLU A 295 19.66 1.14 3.18
N MET A 296 19.47 0.38 4.25
CA MET A 296 19.65 -1.08 4.24
C MET A 296 18.70 -1.75 3.23
N SER A 297 17.43 -1.35 3.22
CA SER A 297 16.41 -1.88 2.32
C SER A 297 16.73 -1.58 0.84
N SER A 298 17.25 -0.38 0.55
CA SER A 298 17.46 0.09 -0.83
C SER A 298 18.41 -0.79 -1.65
N SER A 299 19.41 -1.40 -1.00
CA SER A 299 20.45 -2.20 -1.65
C SER A 299 19.91 -3.49 -2.30
N GLY A 300 18.78 -4.02 -1.80
CA GLY A 300 18.14 -5.24 -2.29
C GLY A 300 17.03 -5.00 -3.32
N ASN A 301 16.61 -3.77 -3.53
CA ASN A 301 15.44 -3.45 -4.34
C ASN A 301 15.78 -3.06 -5.78
N PRO A 302 15.04 -3.56 -6.79
CA PRO A 302 15.29 -3.23 -8.21
C PRO A 302 15.31 -1.74 -8.53
N LEU A 303 14.47 -0.94 -7.88
CA LEU A 303 14.42 0.51 -8.08
C LEU A 303 15.45 1.29 -7.25
N SER A 304 16.26 0.60 -6.42
CA SER A 304 17.21 1.23 -5.49
C SER A 304 16.54 2.27 -4.56
N VAL A 305 15.29 2.04 -4.21
CA VAL A 305 14.49 2.84 -3.27
C VAL A 305 14.35 2.04 -1.98
N GLY A 306 14.55 2.69 -0.84
CA GLY A 306 14.52 2.02 0.46
C GLY A 306 13.17 2.01 1.13
N HIS A 307 12.30 2.98 0.82
CA HIS A 307 10.95 3.11 1.34
C HIS A 307 10.03 3.77 0.33
N LEU A 308 8.75 3.74 0.61
CA LEU A 308 7.68 4.47 -0.08
C LEU A 308 7.22 5.63 0.80
N GLU A 309 6.75 6.67 0.16
CA GLU A 309 5.92 7.67 0.82
C GLU A 309 4.46 7.18 0.92
N PRO A 310 3.69 7.60 1.94
CA PRO A 310 2.27 7.24 2.06
C PRO A 310 1.45 7.53 0.80
N ILE A 311 1.81 8.59 0.07
CA ILE A 311 1.17 8.99 -1.19
C ILE A 311 1.32 7.95 -2.31
N ASP A 312 2.40 7.16 -2.33
CA ASP A 312 2.60 6.13 -3.35
C ASP A 312 1.58 5.00 -3.20
N VAL A 313 1.25 4.66 -1.94
CA VAL A 313 0.20 3.70 -1.62
C VAL A 313 -1.19 4.28 -1.91
N ALA A 314 -1.41 5.54 -1.54
CA ALA A 314 -2.67 6.24 -1.76
C ALA A 314 -3.06 6.32 -3.24
N LYS A 315 -2.09 6.53 -4.13
CA LYS A 315 -2.31 6.49 -5.59
C LYS A 315 -2.77 5.12 -6.08
N ALA A 316 -2.26 4.03 -5.51
CA ALA A 316 -2.72 2.68 -5.83
C ALA A 316 -4.14 2.42 -5.32
N VAL A 317 -4.51 2.99 -4.17
CA VAL A 317 -5.88 2.96 -3.67
C VAL A 317 -6.80 3.76 -4.61
N LEU A 318 -6.41 4.96 -5.03
CA LEU A 318 -7.17 5.77 -5.99
C LEU A 318 -7.36 5.02 -7.32
N PHE A 319 -6.34 4.34 -7.83
CA PHE A 319 -6.45 3.49 -9.03
C PHE A 319 -7.57 2.44 -8.88
N PHE A 320 -7.63 1.72 -7.76
CA PHE A 320 -8.71 0.77 -7.51
C PHE A 320 -10.07 1.43 -7.21
N ALA A 321 -10.08 2.65 -6.72
CA ALA A 321 -11.29 3.41 -6.46
C ALA A 321 -11.91 3.99 -7.74
N GLY A 322 -11.12 4.26 -8.76
CA GLY A 322 -11.51 4.89 -10.02
C GLY A 322 -12.16 3.94 -11.02
N SER A 323 -12.71 4.52 -12.10
CA SER A 323 -13.40 3.79 -13.17
C SER A 323 -12.49 2.92 -14.04
N ALA A 324 -11.18 3.19 -14.06
CA ALA A 324 -10.21 2.39 -14.81
C ALA A 324 -10.19 0.91 -14.41
N THR A 325 -10.72 0.58 -13.22
CA THR A 325 -10.73 -0.78 -12.68
C THR A 325 -12.12 -1.41 -12.58
N ASP A 326 -13.11 -0.95 -13.34
CA ASP A 326 -14.50 -1.46 -13.32
C ASP A 326 -14.65 -2.95 -13.63
N LYS A 327 -13.61 -3.59 -14.14
CA LYS A 327 -13.56 -5.03 -14.44
C LYS A 327 -12.46 -5.77 -13.67
N VAL A 328 -11.92 -5.14 -12.61
CA VAL A 328 -10.84 -5.69 -11.81
C VAL A 328 -11.33 -6.00 -10.40
N THR A 329 -11.32 -7.27 -10.01
CA THR A 329 -11.68 -7.72 -8.66
C THR A 329 -10.88 -8.96 -8.28
N GLY A 330 -10.54 -9.10 -7.00
CA GLY A 330 -9.70 -10.20 -6.48
C GLY A 330 -8.21 -10.01 -6.72
N GLU A 331 -7.79 -8.85 -7.22
CA GLU A 331 -6.40 -8.58 -7.54
C GLU A 331 -5.60 -8.05 -6.35
N VAL A 332 -4.28 -8.27 -6.43
CA VAL A 332 -3.30 -7.74 -5.49
C VAL A 332 -2.30 -6.90 -6.26
N LEU A 333 -2.29 -5.60 -5.99
CA LEU A 333 -1.34 -4.66 -6.57
C LEU A 333 -0.18 -4.44 -5.60
N ASP A 334 1.00 -4.89 -6.00
CA ASP A 334 2.23 -4.67 -5.25
C ASP A 334 2.76 -3.25 -5.49
N VAL A 335 2.90 -2.48 -4.41
CA VAL A 335 3.57 -1.18 -4.39
C VAL A 335 4.80 -1.35 -3.51
N SER A 336 5.87 -1.94 -4.07
CA SER A 336 6.98 -2.46 -3.27
C SER A 336 8.34 -2.30 -3.97
N TYR A 337 8.49 -1.25 -4.78
CA TYR A 337 9.74 -0.91 -5.51
C TYR A 337 10.41 -2.11 -6.22
N GLY A 338 9.63 -3.14 -6.52
CA GLY A 338 10.08 -4.36 -7.20
C GLY A 338 10.64 -5.44 -6.27
N SER A 339 10.56 -5.30 -4.94
CA SER A 339 11.07 -6.30 -3.99
C SER A 339 10.45 -7.69 -4.20
N LEU A 340 9.20 -7.74 -4.65
CA LEU A 340 8.45 -8.98 -4.92
C LEU A 340 8.59 -9.52 -6.36
N ALA A 341 9.37 -8.85 -7.22
CA ALA A 341 9.49 -9.26 -8.63
C ALA A 341 10.03 -10.71 -8.84
N ARG A 342 10.62 -11.28 -7.81
CA ARG A 342 11.12 -12.68 -7.80
C ARG A 342 10.19 -13.63 -7.05
N SER A 343 9.13 -13.12 -6.43
CA SER A 343 8.14 -13.95 -5.74
C SER A 343 7.15 -14.53 -6.74
N ILE A 344 6.76 -15.80 -6.54
CA ILE A 344 5.77 -16.51 -7.35
C ILE A 344 4.41 -16.64 -6.63
N ALA A 345 4.33 -16.11 -5.41
CA ALA A 345 3.13 -16.20 -4.56
C ALA A 345 2.21 -14.98 -4.69
#